data_41df79e95231d24b6e5a88f8c9d51d0b
#
_entry.id   41df79e95231d24b6e5a88f8c9d51d0b
#
_cell.length_a   1.000
_cell.length_b   1.000
_cell.length_c   1.000
_cell.angle_alpha   90.00
_cell.angle_beta   90.00
_cell.angle_gamma   90.00
#
_symmetry.space_group_name_H-M   'P 1'
#
loop_
_entity.id
_entity.type
_entity.pdbx_description
1 polymer ?
#
loop_
_entity_poly.entity_id
_entity_poly.type
_entity_poly.pdbx_seq_one_letter_code
_entity_poly.pdbx_strand_id
1 'polypeptide(L)'
;MSNIIDYYSSFDEWGRLDREPLEFIINLHYIKKYMPSAGKVLDNGAGPGKYAMELAKLGYTVTLSDITPKLVEVAIEKAAALELTEQFDGFHNLNAIDLEGIPNENYDVSLMLGPLYHLQKEEERIFAVKELHRVTKQDGIVFVAFQSRIRMTINSLQSPQQWKPNDNMNTIHEFYESGIFNHSDKGRFTGAYYFNIDEIQPFMERNGFESIDLIGSSSIAAMLSAEQQQYW
;
A
#
# COMPACT_ATOMS: atom_id res chain seq x y z
N MET A 1 -15.63 -3.25 4.23
CA MET A 1 -15.20 -1.94 3.68
C MET A 1 -15.54 -0.76 4.60
N SER A 2 -16.74 -0.62 5.19
CA SER A 2 -17.06 0.52 6.09
C SER A 2 -16.03 0.71 7.21
N ASN A 3 -15.58 -0.35 7.87
CA ASN A 3 -14.61 -0.27 8.98
C ASN A 3 -13.23 0.27 8.55
N ILE A 4 -12.82 0.05 7.30
CA ILE A 4 -11.55 0.54 6.74
C ILE A 4 -11.65 2.04 6.48
N ILE A 5 -12.74 2.46 5.83
CA ILE A 5 -13.02 3.88 5.55
C ILE A 5 -13.12 4.67 6.87
N ASP A 6 -13.84 4.13 7.87
CA ASP A 6 -13.99 4.76 9.18
C ASP A 6 -12.63 4.90 9.91
N TYR A 7 -11.78 3.87 9.83
CA TYR A 7 -10.43 3.90 10.40
C TYR A 7 -9.61 5.02 9.75
N TYR A 8 -9.45 5.02 8.42
CA TYR A 8 -8.64 6.01 7.72
C TYR A 8 -9.23 7.43 7.73
N SER A 9 -10.54 7.57 7.90
CA SER A 9 -11.16 8.88 8.08
C SER A 9 -10.78 9.57 9.40
N SER A 10 -10.34 8.80 10.40
CA SER A 10 -9.93 9.30 11.73
C SER A 10 -8.42 9.25 11.97
N PHE A 11 -7.66 8.54 11.12
CA PHE A 11 -6.24 8.32 11.27
C PHE A 11 -5.42 9.38 10.50
N ASP A 12 -4.33 9.88 11.11
CA ASP A 12 -3.36 10.76 10.43
C ASP A 12 -2.42 9.94 9.55
N GLU A 13 -2.91 9.56 8.36
CA GLU A 13 -2.12 8.79 7.40
C GLU A 13 -1.00 9.62 6.77
N TRP A 14 -1.18 10.94 6.61
CA TRP A 14 -0.13 11.81 6.09
C TRP A 14 1.11 11.81 6.99
N GLY A 15 0.92 11.97 8.31
CA GLY A 15 2.01 11.98 9.28
C GLY A 15 2.57 10.60 9.61
N ARG A 16 1.88 9.49 9.23
CA ARG A 16 2.36 8.13 9.50
C ARG A 16 3.75 7.89 8.91
N LEU A 17 3.96 8.23 7.64
CA LEU A 17 5.24 8.02 6.96
C LEU A 17 6.36 8.97 7.44
N ASP A 18 6.02 10.03 8.18
CA ASP A 18 7.02 10.85 8.87
C ASP A 18 7.45 10.21 10.19
N ARG A 19 6.52 9.54 10.87
CA ARG A 19 6.80 8.78 12.11
C ARG A 19 7.50 7.44 11.83
N GLU A 20 7.25 6.85 10.66
CA GLU A 20 7.82 5.58 10.20
C GLU A 20 8.55 5.75 8.85
N PRO A 21 9.64 6.55 8.82
CA PRO A 21 10.24 7.02 7.57
C PRO A 21 10.91 5.91 6.75
N LEU A 22 11.30 4.81 7.39
CA LEU A 22 12.05 3.73 6.72
C LEU A 22 11.27 3.12 5.56
N GLU A 23 9.98 2.83 5.76
CA GLU A 23 9.11 2.32 4.70
C GLU A 23 9.08 3.28 3.50
N PHE A 24 8.89 4.56 3.78
CA PHE A 24 8.81 5.58 2.74
C PHE A 24 10.12 5.73 1.97
N ILE A 25 11.25 5.80 2.67
CA ILE A 25 12.58 5.96 2.08
C ILE A 25 12.92 4.77 1.17
N ILE A 26 12.72 3.55 1.66
CA ILE A 26 13.04 2.32 0.91
C ILE A 26 12.13 2.18 -0.31
N ASN A 27 10.81 2.33 -0.14
CA ASN A 27 9.87 2.25 -1.26
C ASN A 27 10.19 3.31 -2.32
N LEU A 28 10.40 4.57 -1.92
CA LEU A 28 10.69 5.65 -2.86
C LEU A 28 12.04 5.43 -3.59
N HIS A 29 13.04 4.84 -2.91
CA HIS A 29 14.31 4.47 -3.52
C HIS A 29 14.09 3.45 -4.66
N TYR A 30 13.34 2.37 -4.41
CA TYR A 30 13.10 1.33 -5.41
C TYR A 30 12.14 1.81 -6.52
N ILE A 31 11.15 2.64 -6.19
CA ILE A 31 10.32 3.30 -7.20
C ILE A 31 11.20 4.10 -8.15
N LYS A 32 12.05 4.99 -7.65
CA LYS A 32 12.98 5.79 -8.47
C LYS A 32 13.99 4.96 -9.25
N LYS A 33 14.41 3.79 -8.73
CA LYS A 33 15.36 2.90 -9.39
C LYS A 33 14.80 2.28 -10.67
N TYR A 34 13.52 1.93 -10.67
CA TYR A 34 12.92 1.15 -11.75
C TYR A 34 11.99 1.95 -12.67
N MET A 35 11.46 3.09 -12.22
CA MET A 35 10.55 3.87 -13.07
C MET A 35 11.29 4.54 -14.24
N PRO A 36 10.63 4.74 -15.40
CA PRO A 36 11.19 5.48 -16.53
C PRO A 36 11.45 6.94 -16.14
N SER A 37 12.25 7.66 -16.92
CA SER A 37 12.62 9.07 -16.61
C SER A 37 11.46 10.08 -16.73
N ALA A 38 10.34 9.71 -17.35
CA ALA A 38 9.12 10.49 -17.48
C ALA A 38 7.94 9.56 -17.78
N GLY A 39 6.73 10.02 -17.55
CA GLY A 39 5.54 9.24 -17.89
C GLY A 39 4.34 9.58 -17.02
N LYS A 40 3.25 8.82 -17.21
CA LYS A 40 2.04 8.88 -16.42
C LYS A 40 2.08 7.84 -15.30
N VAL A 41 1.72 8.27 -14.10
CA VAL A 41 1.71 7.42 -12.90
C VAL A 41 0.29 7.34 -12.35
N LEU A 42 -0.15 6.14 -12.01
CA LEU A 42 -1.31 5.92 -11.16
C LEU A 42 -0.84 5.57 -9.74
N ASP A 43 -1.29 6.31 -8.74
CA ASP A 43 -1.17 5.94 -7.33
C ASP A 43 -2.55 5.46 -6.84
N ASN A 44 -2.74 4.13 -6.81
CA ASN A 44 -4.02 3.48 -6.49
C ASN A 44 -4.07 3.06 -5.01
N GLY A 45 -5.02 3.61 -4.27
CA GLY A 45 -5.08 3.51 -2.82
C GLY A 45 -4.00 4.36 -2.15
N ALA A 46 -3.82 5.56 -2.68
CA ALA A 46 -2.75 6.48 -2.35
C ALA A 46 -2.87 7.10 -0.95
N GLY A 47 -4.04 6.95 -0.30
CA GLY A 47 -4.34 7.70 0.89
C GLY A 47 -4.29 9.21 0.62
N PRO A 48 -3.60 10.00 1.46
CA PRO A 48 -3.42 11.43 1.25
C PRO A 48 -2.34 11.79 0.20
N GLY A 49 -1.78 10.79 -0.52
CA GLY A 49 -0.94 11.00 -1.70
C GLY A 49 0.52 11.33 -1.45
N LYS A 50 1.14 10.82 -0.38
CA LYS A 50 2.53 11.20 -0.07
C LYS A 50 3.53 10.74 -1.14
N TYR A 51 3.39 9.54 -1.69
CA TYR A 51 4.17 9.09 -2.85
C TYR A 51 3.80 9.86 -4.11
N ALA A 52 2.52 10.07 -4.37
CA ALA A 52 2.02 10.88 -5.49
C ALA A 52 2.66 12.28 -5.54
N MET A 53 2.74 12.97 -4.38
CA MET A 53 3.37 14.29 -4.29
C MET A 53 4.87 14.26 -4.62
N GLU A 54 5.61 13.25 -4.16
CA GLU A 54 7.03 13.11 -4.50
C GLU A 54 7.25 12.82 -5.98
N LEU A 55 6.38 12.03 -6.60
CA LEU A 55 6.46 11.76 -8.03
C LEU A 55 6.07 13.00 -8.86
N ALA A 56 5.06 13.75 -8.43
CA ALA A 56 4.70 15.03 -9.02
C ALA A 56 5.86 16.05 -8.99
N LYS A 57 6.58 16.17 -7.86
CA LYS A 57 7.80 16.99 -7.74
C LYS A 57 8.91 16.59 -8.72
N LEU A 58 8.96 15.34 -9.10
CA LEU A 58 9.92 14.81 -10.10
C LEU A 58 9.47 15.05 -11.54
N GLY A 59 8.29 15.65 -11.77
CA GLY A 59 7.77 16.01 -13.08
C GLY A 59 6.92 14.94 -13.75
N TYR A 60 6.49 13.89 -13.03
CA TYR A 60 5.54 12.92 -13.55
C TYR A 60 4.12 13.49 -13.55
N THR A 61 3.32 13.07 -14.52
CA THR A 61 1.87 13.32 -14.52
C THR A 61 1.20 12.24 -13.69
N VAL A 62 0.57 12.62 -12.57
CA VAL A 62 0.06 11.68 -11.59
C VAL A 62 -1.47 11.67 -11.60
N THR A 63 -2.06 10.48 -11.58
CA THR A 63 -3.46 10.26 -11.22
C THR A 63 -3.49 9.59 -9.84
N LEU A 64 -4.31 10.11 -8.95
CA LEU A 64 -4.47 9.59 -7.60
C LEU A 64 -5.86 9.00 -7.43
N SER A 65 -5.96 7.80 -6.84
CA SER A 65 -7.22 7.23 -6.40
C SER A 65 -7.15 6.67 -4.99
N ASP A 66 -8.24 6.82 -4.22
CA ASP A 66 -8.42 6.18 -2.91
C ASP A 66 -9.91 5.93 -2.65
N ILE A 67 -10.21 4.88 -1.91
CA ILE A 67 -11.59 4.54 -1.52
C ILE A 67 -12.16 5.49 -0.46
N THR A 68 -11.31 6.20 0.28
CA THR A 68 -11.68 7.09 1.39
C THR A 68 -11.82 8.54 0.88
N PRO A 69 -13.03 9.09 0.73
CA PRO A 69 -13.23 10.43 0.17
C PRO A 69 -12.42 11.52 0.89
N LYS A 70 -12.36 11.45 2.23
CA LYS A 70 -11.60 12.39 3.05
C LYS A 70 -10.11 12.41 2.72
N LEU A 71 -9.52 11.25 2.39
CA LEU A 71 -8.09 11.19 2.04
C LEU A 71 -7.85 11.79 0.66
N VAL A 72 -8.77 11.62 -0.28
CA VAL A 72 -8.73 12.27 -1.59
C VAL A 72 -8.82 13.81 -1.44
N GLU A 73 -9.71 14.32 -0.57
CA GLU A 73 -9.79 15.74 -0.24
C GLU A 73 -8.47 16.26 0.32
N VAL A 74 -7.88 15.56 1.30
CA VAL A 74 -6.56 15.90 1.85
C VAL A 74 -5.49 15.91 0.77
N ALA A 75 -5.51 14.95 -0.17
CA ALA A 75 -4.55 14.92 -1.28
C ALA A 75 -4.68 16.15 -2.19
N ILE A 76 -5.89 16.59 -2.51
CA ILE A 76 -6.14 17.82 -3.29
C ILE A 76 -5.58 19.05 -2.55
N GLU A 77 -5.87 19.16 -1.25
CA GLU A 77 -5.33 20.26 -0.43
C GLU A 77 -3.80 20.26 -0.38
N LYS A 78 -3.18 19.08 -0.26
CA LYS A 78 -1.72 18.92 -0.27
C LYS A 78 -1.11 19.28 -1.62
N ALA A 79 -1.71 18.87 -2.74
CA ALA A 79 -1.25 19.22 -4.07
C ALA A 79 -1.29 20.75 -4.27
N ALA A 80 -2.37 21.40 -3.85
CA ALA A 80 -2.49 22.85 -3.93
C ALA A 80 -1.46 23.59 -3.03
N ALA A 81 -1.29 23.13 -1.78
CA ALA A 81 -0.36 23.73 -0.83
C ALA A 81 1.13 23.58 -1.25
N LEU A 82 1.43 22.55 -2.04
CA LEU A 82 2.77 22.28 -2.58
C LEU A 82 2.97 22.84 -4.00
N GLU A 83 1.96 23.54 -4.55
CA GLU A 83 1.98 24.10 -5.92
C GLU A 83 2.16 23.02 -7.02
N LEU A 84 1.58 21.82 -6.79
CA LEU A 84 1.73 20.65 -7.67
C LEU A 84 0.45 20.32 -8.46
N THR A 85 -0.58 21.13 -8.39
CA THR A 85 -1.89 20.84 -9.00
C THR A 85 -1.80 20.54 -10.50
N GLU A 86 -0.93 21.24 -11.23
CA GLU A 86 -0.74 21.07 -12.68
C GLU A 86 -0.07 19.72 -13.05
N GLN A 87 0.55 19.03 -12.10
CA GLN A 87 1.13 17.71 -12.29
C GLN A 87 0.12 16.57 -12.09
N PHE A 88 -1.10 16.89 -11.62
CA PHE A 88 -2.13 15.88 -11.44
C PHE A 88 -3.14 15.87 -12.59
N ASP A 89 -3.30 14.68 -13.21
CA ASP A 89 -4.29 14.42 -14.27
C ASP A 89 -5.69 14.11 -13.67
N GLY A 90 -5.75 13.79 -12.37
CA GLY A 90 -7.00 13.59 -11.64
C GLY A 90 -6.85 13.09 -10.21
N PHE A 91 -7.92 13.32 -9.44
CA PHE A 91 -8.11 12.79 -8.09
C PHE A 91 -9.46 12.06 -8.07
N HIS A 92 -9.46 10.77 -7.75
CA HIS A 92 -10.62 9.92 -7.89
C HIS A 92 -10.97 9.20 -6.59
N ASN A 93 -12.25 9.17 -6.25
CA ASN A 93 -12.73 8.32 -5.18
C ASN A 93 -13.15 6.97 -5.78
N LEU A 94 -12.22 6.02 -5.84
CA LEU A 94 -12.40 4.70 -6.46
C LEU A 94 -11.94 3.58 -5.54
N ASN A 95 -12.53 2.40 -5.74
CA ASN A 95 -12.11 1.17 -5.10
C ASN A 95 -11.06 0.47 -5.97
N ALA A 96 -9.97 0.00 -5.37
CA ALA A 96 -8.90 -0.69 -6.10
C ALA A 96 -9.35 -1.95 -6.88
N ILE A 97 -10.49 -2.55 -6.52
CA ILE A 97 -11.07 -3.70 -7.25
C ILE A 97 -11.90 -3.28 -8.47
N ASP A 98 -12.15 -1.99 -8.64
CA ASP A 98 -12.95 -1.43 -9.73
C ASP A 98 -12.49 0.00 -9.99
N LEU A 99 -11.66 0.17 -11.01
CA LEU A 99 -11.15 1.46 -11.47
C LEU A 99 -12.01 1.98 -12.65
N GLU A 100 -13.33 1.99 -12.48
CA GLU A 100 -14.27 2.50 -13.49
C GLU A 100 -13.89 3.91 -13.94
N GLY A 101 -13.91 4.14 -15.25
CA GLY A 101 -13.55 5.42 -15.84
C GLY A 101 -12.04 5.63 -16.06
N ILE A 102 -11.19 4.81 -15.49
CA ILE A 102 -9.75 4.83 -15.77
C ILE A 102 -9.48 4.03 -17.06
N PRO A 103 -8.84 4.63 -18.09
CA PRO A 103 -8.57 3.96 -19.37
C PRO A 103 -7.61 2.77 -19.24
N ASN A 104 -7.75 1.80 -20.16
CA ASN A 104 -6.79 0.70 -20.30
C ASN A 104 -5.45 1.23 -20.78
N GLU A 105 -4.35 0.57 -20.38
CA GLU A 105 -2.98 0.81 -20.87
C GLU A 105 -2.59 2.30 -20.89
N ASN A 106 -2.98 3.04 -19.85
CA ASN A 106 -2.79 4.48 -19.77
C ASN A 106 -1.51 4.89 -19.00
N TYR A 107 -1.07 4.06 -18.05
CA TYR A 107 0.01 4.43 -17.15
C TYR A 107 1.32 3.69 -17.47
N ASP A 108 2.43 4.42 -17.43
CA ASP A 108 3.78 3.87 -17.52
C ASP A 108 4.20 3.21 -16.20
N VAL A 109 3.65 3.73 -15.08
CA VAL A 109 3.89 3.21 -13.73
C VAL A 109 2.57 3.20 -12.95
N SER A 110 2.32 2.12 -12.20
CA SER A 110 1.19 2.08 -11.27
C SER A 110 1.64 1.60 -9.90
N LEU A 111 1.22 2.34 -8.86
CA LEU A 111 1.46 1.99 -7.47
C LEU A 111 0.19 1.39 -6.87
N MET A 112 0.34 0.36 -6.03
CA MET A 112 -0.69 -0.18 -5.14
C MET A 112 -0.03 -0.54 -3.79
N LEU A 113 0.25 0.48 -2.99
CA LEU A 113 1.05 0.33 -1.77
C LEU A 113 0.21 0.15 -0.49
N GLY A 114 -1.11 0.12 -0.62
CA GLY A 114 -2.07 -0.01 0.48
C GLY A 114 -3.17 -1.05 0.28
N PRO A 115 -3.92 -0.99 -0.81
CA PRO A 115 -5.19 -1.70 -0.96
C PRO A 115 -5.12 -3.22 -0.79
N LEU A 116 -4.09 -3.88 -1.34
CA LEU A 116 -4.08 -5.33 -1.48
C LEU A 116 -4.16 -6.08 -0.14
N TYR A 117 -3.51 -5.56 0.88
CA TYR A 117 -3.58 -6.17 2.20
C TYR A 117 -4.84 -5.82 3.00
N HIS A 118 -5.73 -4.97 2.48
CA HIS A 118 -7.07 -4.73 3.02
C HIS A 118 -8.16 -5.60 2.36
N LEU A 119 -7.79 -6.45 1.42
CA LEU A 119 -8.70 -7.34 0.71
C LEU A 119 -8.54 -8.76 1.25
N GLN A 120 -9.39 -9.15 2.22
CA GLN A 120 -9.31 -10.48 2.85
C GLN A 120 -9.72 -11.62 1.94
N LYS A 121 -10.63 -11.39 0.98
CA LYS A 121 -11.06 -12.40 0.02
C LYS A 121 -10.08 -12.47 -1.15
N GLU A 122 -9.75 -13.69 -1.54
CA GLU A 122 -8.82 -13.91 -2.66
C GLU A 122 -9.35 -13.35 -3.97
N GLU A 123 -10.65 -13.50 -4.23
CA GLU A 123 -11.29 -12.96 -5.44
C GLU A 123 -11.14 -11.42 -5.52
N GLU A 124 -11.28 -10.71 -4.39
CA GLU A 124 -11.10 -9.25 -4.35
C GLU A 124 -9.65 -8.87 -4.63
N ARG A 125 -8.67 -9.61 -4.11
CA ARG A 125 -7.25 -9.40 -4.42
C ARG A 125 -6.95 -9.64 -5.91
N ILE A 126 -7.53 -10.69 -6.49
CA ILE A 126 -7.41 -10.98 -7.92
C ILE A 126 -8.03 -9.86 -8.77
N PHE A 127 -9.21 -9.35 -8.39
CA PHE A 127 -9.82 -8.21 -9.10
C PHE A 127 -8.94 -6.96 -9.02
N ALA A 128 -8.39 -6.64 -7.86
CA ALA A 128 -7.52 -5.47 -7.69
C ALA A 128 -6.27 -5.55 -8.56
N VAL A 129 -5.58 -6.70 -8.62
CA VAL A 129 -4.39 -6.85 -9.46
C VAL A 129 -4.73 -6.93 -10.96
N LYS A 130 -5.90 -7.44 -11.34
CA LYS A 130 -6.39 -7.39 -12.73
C LYS A 130 -6.70 -5.97 -13.18
N GLU A 131 -7.32 -5.16 -12.33
CA GLU A 131 -7.52 -3.73 -12.62
C GLU A 131 -6.17 -3.01 -12.74
N LEU A 132 -5.22 -3.27 -11.84
CA LEU A 132 -3.86 -2.74 -11.94
C LEU A 132 -3.20 -3.13 -13.28
N HIS A 133 -3.35 -4.39 -13.71
CA HIS A 133 -2.84 -4.87 -14.99
C HIS A 133 -3.53 -4.18 -16.17
N ARG A 134 -4.85 -4.03 -16.12
CA ARG A 134 -5.66 -3.41 -17.18
C ARG A 134 -5.26 -1.95 -17.45
N VAL A 135 -5.01 -1.18 -16.40
CA VAL A 135 -4.72 0.27 -16.52
C VAL A 135 -3.25 0.57 -16.80
N THR A 136 -2.36 -0.37 -16.50
CA THR A 136 -0.92 -0.23 -16.75
C THR A 136 -0.61 -0.68 -18.17
N LYS A 137 0.28 0.03 -18.87
CA LYS A 137 0.76 -0.35 -20.21
C LYS A 137 1.45 -1.71 -20.18
N GLN A 138 1.50 -2.39 -21.33
CA GLN A 138 2.11 -3.73 -21.44
C GLN A 138 3.56 -3.77 -20.94
N ASP A 139 4.37 -2.75 -21.23
CA ASP A 139 5.75 -2.63 -20.77
C ASP A 139 5.88 -1.73 -19.53
N GLY A 140 4.76 -1.43 -18.87
CA GLY A 140 4.71 -0.59 -17.67
C GLY A 140 5.17 -1.34 -16.42
N ILE A 141 5.52 -0.57 -15.40
CA ILE A 141 6.03 -1.10 -14.13
C ILE A 141 4.98 -0.93 -13.04
N VAL A 142 4.80 -1.96 -12.20
CA VAL A 142 3.94 -1.89 -11.04
C VAL A 142 4.74 -2.05 -9.75
N PHE A 143 4.35 -1.29 -8.72
CA PHE A 143 4.86 -1.43 -7.36
C PHE A 143 3.72 -1.80 -6.44
N VAL A 144 3.82 -2.96 -5.81
CA VAL A 144 2.74 -3.51 -4.99
C VAL A 144 3.26 -3.84 -3.59
N ALA A 145 2.58 -3.35 -2.56
CA ALA A 145 2.94 -3.68 -1.18
C ALA A 145 2.09 -4.83 -0.63
N PHE A 146 2.77 -5.70 0.11
CA PHE A 146 2.20 -6.84 0.81
C PHE A 146 2.53 -6.76 2.30
N GLN A 147 1.61 -7.18 3.15
CA GLN A 147 1.89 -7.40 4.56
C GLN A 147 2.39 -8.82 4.79
N SER A 148 3.50 -8.96 5.53
CA SER A 148 4.12 -10.25 5.80
C SER A 148 3.51 -10.96 7.01
N ARG A 149 3.11 -12.23 6.84
CA ARG A 149 2.61 -13.10 7.89
C ARG A 149 3.63 -13.27 9.04
N ILE A 150 4.90 -13.46 8.67
CA ILE A 150 6.01 -13.56 9.63
C ILE A 150 6.12 -12.29 10.48
N ARG A 151 6.07 -11.10 9.85
CA ARG A 151 6.15 -9.82 10.56
C ARG A 151 5.04 -9.69 11.60
N MET A 152 3.80 -9.99 11.24
CA MET A 152 2.66 -9.91 12.14
C MET A 152 2.76 -10.94 13.27
N THR A 153 3.23 -12.15 12.99
CA THR A 153 3.50 -13.17 14.01
C THR A 153 4.51 -12.68 15.04
N ILE A 154 5.62 -12.09 14.60
CA ILE A 154 6.62 -11.52 15.51
C ILE A 154 6.03 -10.38 16.35
N ASN A 155 5.28 -9.47 15.74
CA ASN A 155 4.61 -8.38 16.45
C ASN A 155 3.65 -8.92 17.53
N SER A 156 2.89 -9.97 17.22
CA SER A 156 1.97 -10.63 18.17
C SER A 156 2.71 -11.26 19.35
N LEU A 157 3.84 -11.93 19.09
CA LEU A 157 4.67 -12.52 20.14
C LEU A 157 5.34 -11.47 21.04
N GLN A 158 5.78 -10.35 20.45
CA GLN A 158 6.45 -9.28 21.20
C GLN A 158 5.49 -8.41 21.99
N SER A 159 4.27 -8.21 21.49
CA SER A 159 3.30 -7.27 22.06
C SER A 159 1.86 -7.82 21.99
N PRO A 160 1.57 -8.97 22.66
CA PRO A 160 0.30 -9.67 22.50
C PRO A 160 -0.92 -8.80 22.86
N GLN A 161 -0.78 -7.93 23.88
CA GLN A 161 -1.88 -7.06 24.28
C GLN A 161 -2.23 -5.97 23.25
N GLN A 162 -1.32 -5.70 22.30
CA GLN A 162 -1.53 -4.71 21.24
C GLN A 162 -2.13 -5.35 19.98
N TRP A 163 -2.02 -6.66 19.82
CA TRP A 163 -2.37 -7.37 18.58
C TRP A 163 -3.44 -8.44 18.81
N LYS A 164 -4.46 -8.13 19.62
CA LYS A 164 -5.61 -9.01 19.84
C LYS A 164 -6.38 -9.27 18.54
N PRO A 165 -6.85 -10.50 18.27
CA PRO A 165 -6.89 -11.63 19.20
C PRO A 165 -5.61 -12.48 19.28
N ASN A 166 -4.51 -12.11 18.60
CA ASN A 166 -3.26 -12.86 18.59
C ASN A 166 -2.49 -12.73 19.93
N ASP A 167 -3.17 -12.88 21.04
CA ASP A 167 -2.62 -12.77 22.40
C ASP A 167 -2.34 -14.14 23.06
N ASN A 168 -2.52 -15.23 22.31
CA ASN A 168 -2.21 -16.59 22.72
C ASN A 168 -1.78 -17.44 21.51
N MET A 169 -1.13 -18.58 21.78
CA MET A 169 -0.54 -19.44 20.75
C MET A 169 -1.56 -20.03 19.77
N ASN A 170 -2.78 -20.33 20.21
CA ASN A 170 -3.80 -20.90 19.33
C ASN A 170 -4.25 -19.88 18.27
N THR A 171 -4.56 -18.64 18.70
CA THR A 171 -4.98 -17.58 17.78
C THR A 171 -3.84 -17.13 16.87
N ILE A 172 -2.57 -17.15 17.36
CA ILE A 172 -1.40 -16.91 16.51
C ILE A 172 -1.27 -18.01 15.44
N HIS A 173 -1.49 -19.27 15.80
CA HIS A 173 -1.48 -20.38 14.85
C HIS A 173 -2.59 -20.28 13.80
N GLU A 174 -3.82 -20.01 14.22
CA GLU A 174 -4.95 -19.77 13.30
C GLU A 174 -4.68 -18.61 12.33
N PHE A 175 -4.13 -17.52 12.83
CA PHE A 175 -3.67 -16.40 12.01
C PHE A 175 -2.58 -16.83 11.03
N TYR A 176 -1.58 -17.59 11.49
CA TYR A 176 -0.46 -18.00 10.65
C TYR A 176 -0.92 -18.90 9.49
N GLU A 177 -1.91 -19.77 9.72
CA GLU A 177 -2.51 -20.61 8.66
C GLU A 177 -3.38 -19.80 7.70
N SER A 178 -4.23 -18.90 8.20
CA SER A 178 -5.20 -18.17 7.38
C SER A 178 -4.66 -16.90 6.72
N GLY A 179 -3.71 -16.23 7.35
CA GLY A 179 -3.26 -14.88 6.99
C GLY A 179 -4.28 -13.79 7.27
N ILE A 180 -5.44 -14.11 7.81
CA ILE A 180 -6.52 -13.15 8.07
C ILE A 180 -6.36 -12.56 9.47
N PHE A 181 -6.36 -11.23 9.54
CA PHE A 181 -6.29 -10.53 10.82
C PHE A 181 -7.45 -9.55 10.99
N ASN A 182 -8.21 -9.74 12.06
CA ASN A 182 -9.27 -8.85 12.49
C ASN A 182 -9.06 -8.47 13.95
N HIS A 183 -8.71 -7.21 14.20
CA HIS A 183 -8.46 -6.75 15.56
C HIS A 183 -9.74 -6.81 16.40
N SER A 184 -9.64 -7.28 17.65
CA SER A 184 -10.78 -7.39 18.57
C SER A 184 -11.26 -6.03 19.08
N ASP A 185 -10.35 -5.06 19.24
CA ASP A 185 -10.67 -3.73 19.76
C ASP A 185 -11.11 -2.79 18.63
N LYS A 186 -12.16 -2.01 18.86
CA LYS A 186 -12.66 -1.02 17.90
C LYS A 186 -11.65 0.10 17.67
N GLY A 187 -11.62 0.63 16.45
CA GLY A 187 -10.75 1.76 16.09
C GLY A 187 -9.28 1.39 15.90
N ARG A 188 -8.95 0.09 15.93
CA ARG A 188 -7.63 -0.42 15.62
C ARG A 188 -7.57 -0.88 14.17
N PHE A 189 -6.35 -0.95 13.61
CA PHE A 189 -6.12 -1.51 12.29
C PHE A 189 -6.67 -2.95 12.20
N THR A 190 -7.55 -3.20 11.24
CA THR A 190 -8.30 -4.44 11.12
C THR A 190 -8.66 -4.74 9.66
N GLY A 191 -9.21 -5.91 9.38
CA GLY A 191 -9.66 -6.27 8.04
C GLY A 191 -8.50 -6.54 7.09
N ALA A 192 -7.37 -7.07 7.61
CA ALA A 192 -6.17 -7.26 6.82
C ALA A 192 -5.93 -8.72 6.44
N TYR A 193 -5.25 -8.91 5.31
CA TYR A 193 -4.67 -10.17 4.86
C TYR A 193 -3.15 -10.06 4.80
N TYR A 194 -2.48 -11.04 5.37
CA TYR A 194 -1.02 -11.13 5.43
C TYR A 194 -0.55 -12.31 4.59
N PHE A 195 0.34 -12.05 3.66
CA PHE A 195 0.89 -13.06 2.76
C PHE A 195 2.04 -13.86 3.41
N ASN A 196 2.15 -15.15 3.06
CA ASN A 196 3.44 -15.81 3.10
C ASN A 196 4.35 -15.20 2.02
N ILE A 197 5.63 -15.04 2.34
CA ILE A 197 6.60 -14.47 1.39
C ILE A 197 6.66 -15.30 0.11
N ASP A 198 6.63 -16.62 0.24
CA ASP A 198 6.71 -17.56 -0.89
C ASP A 198 5.46 -17.55 -1.79
N GLU A 199 4.34 -16.95 -1.34
CA GLU A 199 3.10 -16.84 -2.12
C GLU A 199 3.07 -15.58 -3.01
N ILE A 200 3.89 -14.56 -2.70
CA ILE A 200 3.80 -13.23 -3.31
C ILE A 200 4.12 -13.28 -4.82
N GLN A 201 5.30 -13.77 -5.18
CA GLN A 201 5.69 -13.86 -6.60
C GLN A 201 4.75 -14.75 -7.40
N PRO A 202 4.43 -16.00 -6.97
CA PRO A 202 3.47 -16.83 -7.69
C PRO A 202 2.07 -16.22 -7.81
N PHE A 203 1.62 -15.41 -6.84
CA PHE A 203 0.36 -14.70 -6.92
C PHE A 203 0.37 -13.64 -8.02
N MET A 204 1.43 -12.82 -8.11
CA MET A 204 1.56 -11.80 -9.15
C MET A 204 1.73 -12.42 -10.54
N GLU A 205 2.57 -13.45 -10.67
CA GLU A 205 2.83 -14.14 -11.93
C GLU A 205 1.57 -14.80 -12.53
N ARG A 206 0.75 -15.47 -11.68
CA ARG A 206 -0.54 -16.04 -12.12
C ARG A 206 -1.54 -14.98 -12.59
N ASN A 207 -1.35 -13.73 -12.22
CA ASN A 207 -2.19 -12.60 -12.63
C ASN A 207 -1.58 -11.74 -13.75
N GLY A 208 -0.55 -12.26 -14.45
CA GLY A 208 -0.01 -11.68 -15.69
C GLY A 208 1.17 -10.72 -15.50
N PHE A 209 1.79 -10.70 -14.33
CA PHE A 209 2.98 -9.88 -14.07
C PHE A 209 4.26 -10.71 -14.09
N GLU A 210 5.36 -10.09 -14.48
CA GLU A 210 6.71 -10.62 -14.30
C GLU A 210 7.35 -9.95 -13.06
N SER A 211 7.84 -10.77 -12.12
CA SER A 211 8.45 -10.25 -10.89
C SER A 211 9.90 -9.83 -11.15
N ILE A 212 10.19 -8.53 -11.02
CA ILE A 212 11.54 -7.98 -11.18
C ILE A 212 12.33 -8.07 -9.86
N ASP A 213 11.71 -7.70 -8.76
CA ASP A 213 12.36 -7.64 -7.45
C ASP A 213 11.33 -7.82 -6.32
N LEU A 214 11.72 -8.45 -5.23
CA LEU A 214 10.94 -8.58 -4.00
C LEU A 214 11.78 -8.12 -2.82
N ILE A 215 11.39 -7.01 -2.21
CA ILE A 215 12.17 -6.35 -1.18
C ILE A 215 11.41 -6.26 0.16
N GLY A 216 12.14 -6.09 1.25
CA GLY A 216 11.56 -5.75 2.54
C GLY A 216 11.62 -4.24 2.79
N SER A 217 10.49 -3.53 2.67
CA SER A 217 10.43 -2.07 2.85
C SER A 217 10.81 -1.61 4.25
N SER A 218 10.39 -2.33 5.27
CA SER A 218 10.76 -2.05 6.67
C SER A 218 11.47 -3.24 7.33
N SER A 219 11.21 -4.47 6.88
CA SER A 219 11.91 -5.71 7.24
C SER A 219 12.25 -5.80 8.74
N ILE A 220 13.35 -6.43 9.07
CA ILE A 220 13.88 -6.54 10.43
C ILE A 220 14.34 -5.19 11.01
N ALA A 221 14.72 -4.24 10.16
CA ALA A 221 15.17 -2.92 10.60
C ALA A 221 14.08 -2.13 11.33
N ALA A 222 12.80 -2.36 11.04
CA ALA A 222 11.70 -1.75 11.78
C ALA A 222 11.53 -2.30 13.21
N MET A 223 12.25 -3.36 13.58
CA MET A 223 12.30 -3.90 14.95
C MET A 223 13.39 -3.22 15.79
N LEU A 224 14.26 -2.44 15.17
CA LEU A 224 15.31 -1.68 15.84
C LEU A 224 14.72 -0.39 16.45
N SER A 225 15.27 0.05 17.58
CA SER A 225 14.95 1.38 18.10
C SER A 225 15.42 2.49 17.15
N ALA A 226 14.87 3.71 17.30
CA ALA A 226 15.29 4.85 16.50
C ALA A 226 16.80 5.12 16.59
N GLU A 227 17.39 4.95 17.77
CA GLU A 227 18.85 5.06 17.98
C GLU A 227 19.62 3.97 17.23
N GLN A 228 19.13 2.73 17.28
CA GLN A 228 19.74 1.62 16.53
C GLN A 228 19.63 1.81 15.01
N GLN A 229 18.49 2.34 14.53
CA GLN A 229 18.31 2.65 13.09
C GLN A 229 19.28 3.73 12.60
N GLN A 230 19.61 4.71 13.45
CA GLN A 230 20.59 5.75 13.11
C GLN A 230 22.02 5.25 13.02
N TYR A 231 22.33 4.13 13.68
CA TYR A 231 23.66 3.56 13.66
C TYR A 231 23.98 2.83 12.35
N TRP A 232 22.98 2.29 11.67
CA TRP A 232 23.08 1.52 10.41
C TRP A 232 22.62 2.32 9.18
#